data_00a4c93aa1be29fa674b6d66988b46db
#
_entry.id   00a4c93aa1be29fa674b6d66988b46db
#
_cell.length_a   1.000
_cell.length_b   1.000
_cell.length_c   1.000
_cell.angle_alpha   90.00
_cell.angle_beta   90.00
_cell.angle_gamma   90.00
#
_symmetry.space_group_name_H-M   'P 1'
#
loop_
_entity.id
_entity.type
_entity.pdbx_description
1 polymer ?
#
loop_
_entity_poly.entity_id
_entity_poly.type
_entity_poly.pdbx_seq_one_letter_code
_entity_poly.pdbx_strand_id
1 'polypeptide(L)'
;MKQILRAFLFLLLFTATVNTAIADEKANVTKQGTVRGRIIDATKQTLPGASIYIEKLHTGVTSDVNGFYTFSNLDPGTYTVKVSYVGYSPVELKITIPAGRTLEKDVVLNEGVELQEVVVGGAFQGQRRAINSQKNNMGITNVVSADQVGKFPDSNIGDALKRISGINVQYDQGEARFGQVRGTSADLSSVTINGNRVPSAEGDTRNVQLDLIPADMIQTIEVNKVVTADMDGDAIGGSINLVTKNSPYKRTIAATAGTGYNWVSEKAQLNLGFTYGDRFFNDKLGLIVSASYQNSPSGSYDTEFVWEQDDDGKTYVNDYQIRQYYVTRERQSYSAALDWDINANHKLTFKGIFNNRNDWENRYRTTLKDLDPDGNATVRIQTKAGTPDNRNARLERQRTMDFALGGEHLFGALSMDWHASYAKASEERPNERYIDFQLKKQKFDMDLSDERQPFASPKTGSTMTLNDEFSLKELTEQQEDIKEQDLKFSANFKLPFKNGNKLKFGAKVVRKTKDKEVDFYEYSPLDEDAFMTNSLANTVDQTNKNFMPNNKYQAGIYASKEYTGSLDLNNASLFEKEQVQEELAGNFNARETVTSGYLRFDQKLTKDVELMTGLRI
;
A
#
# COMPACT_ATOMS: atom_id res chain seq x y z
N MET A 1 -19.77 -11.58 20.58
CA MET A 1 -19.91 -10.97 21.91
C MET A 1 -19.51 -11.91 23.06
N LYS A 2 -20.05 -13.13 23.21
CA LYS A 2 -19.69 -14.05 24.31
C LYS A 2 -18.21 -14.48 24.34
N GLN A 3 -17.54 -14.63 23.20
CA GLN A 3 -16.12 -15.00 23.13
C GLN A 3 -15.19 -13.80 23.45
N ILE A 4 -15.57 -12.60 23.05
CA ILE A 4 -14.83 -11.37 23.40
C ILE A 4 -14.93 -11.09 24.89
N LEU A 5 -16.11 -11.31 25.48
CA LEU A 5 -16.33 -11.19 26.92
C LEU A 5 -15.53 -12.24 27.71
N ARG A 6 -15.37 -13.47 27.20
CA ARG A 6 -14.53 -14.52 27.80
C ARG A 6 -13.04 -14.20 27.71
N ALA A 7 -12.56 -13.63 26.58
CA ALA A 7 -11.17 -13.17 26.46
C ALA A 7 -10.88 -12.00 27.41
N PHE A 8 -11.83 -11.08 27.57
CA PHE A 8 -11.74 -9.98 28.53
C PHE A 8 -11.76 -10.45 29.99
N LEU A 9 -12.59 -11.47 30.30
CA LEU A 9 -12.65 -12.07 31.61
C LEU A 9 -11.37 -12.87 31.95
N PHE A 10 -10.76 -13.54 30.96
CA PHE A 10 -9.48 -14.22 31.12
C PHE A 10 -8.34 -13.22 31.36
N LEU A 11 -8.36 -12.06 30.69
CA LEU A 11 -7.39 -11.00 30.88
C LEU A 11 -7.53 -10.35 32.27
N LEU A 12 -8.77 -10.14 32.75
CA LEU A 12 -9.08 -9.64 34.11
C LEU A 12 -8.70 -10.65 35.18
N LEU A 13 -8.92 -11.95 34.97
CA LEU A 13 -8.50 -13.01 35.89
C LEU A 13 -6.97 -13.14 35.95
N PHE A 14 -6.28 -12.97 34.83
CA PHE A 14 -4.82 -12.98 34.80
C PHE A 14 -4.20 -11.78 35.55
N THR A 15 -4.82 -10.59 35.42
CA THR A 15 -4.40 -9.42 36.23
C THR A 15 -4.66 -9.58 37.73
N ALA A 16 -5.71 -10.28 38.10
CA ALA A 16 -6.02 -10.56 39.51
C ALA A 16 -5.05 -11.59 40.11
N THR A 17 -4.67 -12.64 39.38
CA THR A 17 -3.73 -13.66 39.85
C THR A 17 -2.28 -13.16 39.90
N VAL A 18 -1.88 -12.23 39.02
CA VAL A 18 -0.55 -11.59 39.08
C VAL A 18 -0.42 -10.70 40.32
N ASN A 19 -1.49 -10.03 40.74
CA ASN A 19 -1.46 -9.21 41.98
C ASN A 19 -1.38 -10.04 43.27
N THR A 20 -1.86 -11.28 43.28
CA THR A 20 -1.75 -12.16 44.49
C THR A 20 -0.41 -12.87 44.59
N ALA A 21 0.28 -13.12 43.46
CA ALA A 21 1.60 -13.74 43.45
C ALA A 21 2.75 -12.79 43.84
N ILE A 22 2.53 -11.47 43.83
CA ILE A 22 3.54 -10.45 44.18
C ILE A 22 3.45 -10.04 45.67
N ALA A 23 2.47 -10.52 46.42
CA ALA A 23 2.19 -10.06 47.78
C ALA A 23 2.99 -10.75 48.91
N ASP A 24 3.80 -11.78 48.65
CA ASP A 24 4.38 -12.61 49.70
C ASP A 24 5.91 -12.75 49.66
N GLU A 25 6.62 -11.63 49.38
CA GLU A 25 8.07 -11.57 49.63
C GLU A 25 8.42 -10.25 50.32
N LYS A 26 8.26 -10.20 51.64
CA LYS A 26 8.86 -9.18 52.51
C LYS A 26 10.38 -9.40 52.63
N ALA A 27 11.10 -9.26 51.53
CA ALA A 27 12.51 -8.91 51.53
C ALA A 27 12.64 -7.40 51.27
N ASN A 28 13.62 -6.74 51.84
CA ASN A 28 13.96 -5.32 51.63
C ASN A 28 14.28 -5.04 50.13
N VAL A 29 13.27 -5.08 49.26
CA VAL A 29 13.40 -4.78 47.85
C VAL A 29 13.44 -3.27 47.74
N THR A 30 14.61 -2.74 47.49
CA THR A 30 14.77 -1.35 46.99
C THR A 30 13.86 -1.19 45.79
N LYS A 31 12.79 -0.35 45.91
CA LYS A 31 11.85 -0.10 44.81
C LYS A 31 12.61 0.38 43.57
N GLN A 32 12.63 -0.44 42.52
CA GLN A 32 13.35 -0.13 41.29
C GLN A 32 12.75 1.09 40.59
N GLY A 33 13.62 1.87 39.94
CA GLY A 33 13.24 3.06 39.18
C GLY A 33 13.29 2.83 37.68
N THR A 34 12.78 3.80 36.96
CA THR A 34 12.75 3.83 35.52
C THR A 34 13.32 5.17 35.03
N VAL A 35 14.05 5.20 33.92
CA VAL A 35 14.32 6.41 33.18
C VAL A 35 13.69 6.33 31.80
N ARG A 36 13.01 7.39 31.41
CA ARG A 36 12.40 7.58 30.09
C ARG A 36 12.71 8.98 29.59
N GLY A 37 12.82 9.15 28.29
CA GLY A 37 13.03 10.45 27.68
C GLY A 37 13.12 10.32 26.16
N ARG A 38 13.46 11.41 25.51
CA ARG A 38 13.62 11.49 24.07
C ARG A 38 15.07 11.73 23.71
N ILE A 39 15.49 11.20 22.59
CA ILE A 39 16.72 11.59 21.93
C ILE A 39 16.35 12.55 20.80
N ILE A 40 16.88 13.77 20.89
CA ILE A 40 16.61 14.85 19.96
C ILE A 40 17.92 15.51 19.50
N ASP A 41 17.87 16.22 18.38
CA ASP A 41 18.97 17.10 17.97
C ASP A 41 18.81 18.53 18.51
N ALA A 42 19.79 19.39 18.22
CA ALA A 42 19.75 20.79 18.61
C ALA A 42 18.57 21.57 18.03
N THR A 43 17.94 21.07 16.95
CA THR A 43 16.75 21.66 16.33
C THR A 43 15.44 21.12 16.89
N LYS A 44 15.49 20.30 17.97
CA LYS A 44 14.37 19.56 18.58
C LYS A 44 13.77 18.48 17.68
N GLN A 45 14.48 18.03 16.66
CA GLN A 45 14.05 16.92 15.84
C GLN A 45 14.38 15.60 16.55
N THR A 46 13.42 14.67 16.59
CA THR A 46 13.63 13.37 17.23
C THR A 46 14.58 12.48 16.43
N LEU A 47 15.38 11.67 17.12
CA LEU A 47 16.36 10.77 16.56
C LEU A 47 15.96 9.30 16.82
N PRO A 48 15.10 8.69 16.00
CA PRO A 48 14.71 7.30 16.11
C PRO A 48 15.88 6.36 15.88
N GLY A 49 15.95 5.26 16.64
CA GLY A 49 17.03 4.29 16.51
C GLY A 49 18.36 4.74 17.16
N ALA A 50 18.38 5.80 17.94
CA ALA A 50 19.55 6.16 18.72
C ALA A 50 19.88 5.06 19.73
N SER A 51 21.16 4.73 19.90
CA SER A 51 21.61 3.74 20.86
C SER A 51 21.87 4.42 22.19
N ILE A 52 21.26 3.93 23.26
CA ILE A 52 21.41 4.38 24.64
C ILE A 52 21.95 3.20 25.45
N TYR A 53 23.16 3.33 26.03
CA TYR A 53 23.87 2.25 26.68
C TYR A 53 24.29 2.63 28.10
N ILE A 54 24.02 1.75 29.08
CA ILE A 54 24.45 1.90 30.47
C ILE A 54 25.66 0.99 30.68
N GLU A 55 26.83 1.59 30.83
CA GLU A 55 28.09 0.86 30.85
C GLU A 55 28.20 -0.10 32.04
N LYS A 56 27.83 0.36 33.25
CA LYS A 56 27.86 -0.43 34.49
C LYS A 56 26.99 -1.69 34.45
N LEU A 57 25.94 -1.70 33.63
CA LEU A 57 24.98 -2.81 33.53
C LEU A 57 25.18 -3.65 32.25
N HIS A 58 26.10 -3.22 31.39
CA HIS A 58 26.31 -3.81 30.06
C HIS A 58 25.00 -4.00 29.28
N THR A 59 24.07 -3.05 29.42
CA THR A 59 22.74 -3.12 28.77
C THR A 59 22.46 -1.84 28.00
N GLY A 60 21.72 -1.98 26.90
CA GLY A 60 21.32 -0.87 26.05
C GLY A 60 19.88 -0.98 25.57
N VAL A 61 19.32 0.15 25.19
CA VAL A 61 18.04 0.25 24.50
C VAL A 61 18.22 1.16 23.30
N THR A 62 17.29 1.12 22.36
CA THR A 62 17.21 2.04 21.22
C THR A 62 16.00 2.93 21.36
N SER A 63 16.11 4.16 20.88
CA SER A 63 14.94 5.03 20.80
C SER A 63 13.97 4.49 19.72
N ASP A 64 12.68 4.61 20.01
CA ASP A 64 11.58 4.19 19.12
C ASP A 64 11.43 5.14 17.92
N VAL A 65 10.40 4.91 17.08
CA VAL A 65 10.10 5.72 15.89
C VAL A 65 9.78 7.18 16.21
N ASN A 66 9.45 7.50 17.45
CA ASN A 66 9.20 8.85 17.97
C ASN A 66 10.40 9.43 18.70
N GLY A 67 11.53 8.71 18.75
CA GLY A 67 12.74 9.08 19.47
C GLY A 67 12.71 8.83 20.98
N PHE A 68 11.68 8.16 21.52
CA PHE A 68 11.61 7.82 22.93
C PHE A 68 12.48 6.62 23.28
N TYR A 69 13.10 6.69 24.46
CA TYR A 69 13.78 5.55 25.07
C TYR A 69 13.26 5.27 26.48
N THR A 70 13.35 4.05 26.93
CA THR A 70 12.94 3.65 28.26
C THR A 70 13.86 2.55 28.80
N PHE A 71 14.46 2.81 29.95
CA PHE A 71 15.09 1.80 30.79
C PHE A 71 14.24 1.58 32.03
N SER A 72 13.66 0.41 32.18
CA SER A 72 12.89 -0.01 33.35
C SER A 72 13.72 -0.95 34.23
N ASN A 73 13.28 -1.16 35.43
CA ASN A 73 13.83 -2.16 36.35
C ASN A 73 15.29 -1.88 36.75
N LEU A 74 15.64 -0.60 36.95
CA LEU A 74 16.95 -0.17 37.38
C LEU A 74 16.96 -0.02 38.92
N ASP A 75 18.03 -0.51 39.55
CA ASP A 75 18.24 -0.23 40.98
C ASP A 75 18.48 1.28 41.19
N PRO A 76 18.01 1.88 42.29
CA PRO A 76 18.26 3.29 42.58
C PRO A 76 19.77 3.56 42.65
N GLY A 77 20.21 4.66 42.06
CA GLY A 77 21.64 5.00 42.02
C GLY A 77 22.03 5.82 40.80
N THR A 78 23.29 6.18 40.74
CA THR A 78 23.84 6.98 39.61
C THR A 78 24.52 6.09 38.60
N TYR A 79 24.17 6.31 37.35
CA TYR A 79 24.67 5.57 36.18
C TYR A 79 25.27 6.52 35.15
N THR A 80 26.33 6.07 34.50
CA THR A 80 26.85 6.71 33.30
C THR A 80 26.13 6.11 32.09
N VAL A 81 25.51 6.96 31.32
CA VAL A 81 24.75 6.61 30.11
C VAL A 81 25.45 7.21 28.90
N LYS A 82 25.72 6.37 27.93
CA LYS A 82 26.30 6.77 26.65
C LYS A 82 25.22 6.73 25.58
N VAL A 83 25.03 7.83 24.88
CA VAL A 83 24.07 7.97 23.79
C VAL A 83 24.81 8.22 22.50
N SER A 84 24.50 7.46 21.46
CA SER A 84 25.13 7.56 20.15
C SER A 84 24.11 7.46 19.02
N TYR A 85 24.39 8.18 17.95
CA TYR A 85 23.58 8.18 16.73
C TYR A 85 24.50 8.45 15.53
N VAL A 86 24.24 7.82 14.38
CA VAL A 86 25.09 7.97 13.17
C VAL A 86 25.07 9.42 12.70
N GLY A 87 26.29 10.02 12.53
CA GLY A 87 26.47 11.41 12.12
C GLY A 87 26.31 12.44 13.24
N TYR A 88 26.23 12.00 14.51
CA TYR A 88 26.19 12.86 15.68
C TYR A 88 27.31 12.53 16.64
N SER A 89 27.80 13.53 17.35
CA SER A 89 28.79 13.33 18.42
C SER A 89 28.16 12.55 19.56
N PRO A 90 28.76 11.45 20.03
CA PRO A 90 28.22 10.71 21.16
C PRO A 90 28.25 11.55 22.44
N VAL A 91 27.23 11.40 23.27
CA VAL A 91 27.12 12.12 24.55
C VAL A 91 27.17 11.11 25.69
N GLU A 92 28.01 11.41 26.69
CA GLU A 92 28.02 10.69 27.96
C GLU A 92 27.44 11.61 29.05
N LEU A 93 26.49 11.08 29.83
CA LEU A 93 25.82 11.80 30.89
C LEU A 93 25.64 10.92 32.12
N LYS A 94 25.70 11.54 33.31
CA LYS A 94 25.35 10.87 34.57
C LYS A 94 23.89 11.12 34.89
N ILE A 95 23.14 10.05 35.16
CA ILE A 95 21.76 10.11 35.59
C ILE A 95 21.59 9.42 36.93
N THR A 96 20.79 9.99 37.80
CA THR A 96 20.44 9.38 39.10
C THR A 96 19.03 8.85 39.07
N ILE A 97 18.89 7.55 39.20
CA ILE A 97 17.62 6.84 39.16
C ILE A 97 16.97 6.90 40.55
N PRO A 98 15.75 7.47 40.67
CA PRO A 98 15.04 7.52 41.93
C PRO A 98 14.38 6.18 42.24
N ALA A 99 14.24 5.85 43.55
CA ALA A 99 13.55 4.65 43.98
C ALA A 99 12.05 4.71 43.68
N GLY A 100 11.53 3.71 42.95
CA GLY A 100 10.09 3.51 42.69
C GLY A 100 9.42 4.57 41.83
N ARG A 101 10.20 5.41 41.13
CA ARG A 101 9.68 6.49 40.28
C ARG A 101 10.30 6.47 38.88
N THR A 102 9.62 7.11 37.94
CA THR A 102 10.14 7.35 36.60
C THR A 102 10.85 8.71 36.55
N LEU A 103 12.11 8.72 36.11
CA LEU A 103 12.86 9.92 35.76
C LEU A 103 12.64 10.27 34.29
N GLU A 104 12.17 11.46 34.01
CA GLU A 104 12.14 11.99 32.63
C GLU A 104 13.47 12.69 32.30
N LYS A 105 14.13 12.28 31.22
CA LYS A 105 15.39 12.86 30.81
C LYS A 105 15.54 12.84 29.29
N ASP A 106 15.29 13.97 28.65
CA ASP A 106 15.61 14.16 27.24
C ASP A 106 17.13 14.36 27.05
N VAL A 107 17.66 13.84 25.96
CA VAL A 107 19.08 13.96 25.60
C VAL A 107 19.19 14.63 24.22
N VAL A 108 19.97 15.73 24.18
CA VAL A 108 20.23 16.45 22.94
C VAL A 108 21.57 15.97 22.38
N LEU A 109 21.60 15.53 21.12
CA LEU A 109 22.80 15.23 20.38
C LEU A 109 23.12 16.37 19.41
N ASN A 110 24.40 16.74 19.30
CA ASN A 110 24.86 17.69 18.31
C ASN A 110 25.48 16.96 17.13
N GLU A 111 25.32 17.49 15.93
CA GLU A 111 25.97 16.95 14.74
C GLU A 111 27.48 16.89 14.94
N GLY A 112 28.10 15.78 14.55
CA GLY A 112 29.55 15.62 14.59
C GLY A 112 30.18 16.57 13.56
N VAL A 113 31.32 17.20 13.95
CA VAL A 113 32.09 18.04 13.04
C VAL A 113 32.80 17.12 12.03
N GLU A 114 32.14 16.82 10.92
CA GLU A 114 32.83 16.34 9.72
C GLU A 114 33.07 17.52 8.78
N LEU A 115 34.32 17.59 8.31
CA LEU A 115 34.92 18.54 7.38
C LEU A 115 33.94 19.30 6.48
N GLN A 116 34.14 20.61 6.42
CA GLN A 116 33.51 21.62 5.59
C GLN A 116 33.02 21.11 4.22
N GLU A 117 31.82 20.58 4.16
CA GLU A 117 31.04 20.50 2.95
C GLU A 117 29.66 21.08 3.28
N VAL A 118 29.19 22.01 2.47
CA VAL A 118 27.88 22.65 2.61
C VAL A 118 26.83 21.57 2.38
N VAL A 119 26.42 20.88 3.44
CA VAL A 119 25.36 19.89 3.41
C VAL A 119 24.02 20.62 3.40
N VAL A 120 23.30 20.51 2.30
CA VAL A 120 21.89 20.90 2.22
C VAL A 120 21.10 20.03 3.21
N GLY A 121 20.77 20.60 4.35
CA GLY A 121 20.49 19.93 5.63
C GLY A 121 19.14 19.27 5.81
N GLY A 122 18.51 18.71 4.80
CA GLY A 122 17.24 17.96 4.97
C GLY A 122 17.32 16.49 4.58
N ALA A 123 17.93 16.23 3.44
CA ALA A 123 17.92 14.93 2.77
C ALA A 123 18.77 13.84 3.46
N PHE A 124 19.80 14.22 4.23
CA PHE A 124 20.66 13.27 4.94
C PHE A 124 20.07 12.78 6.27
N GLN A 125 19.19 13.54 6.90
CA GLN A 125 18.64 13.15 8.20
C GLN A 125 17.70 11.95 8.11
N GLY A 126 16.84 11.90 7.09
CA GLY A 126 15.98 10.75 6.86
C GLY A 126 16.78 9.48 6.57
N GLN A 127 17.83 9.58 5.74
CA GLN A 127 18.72 8.47 5.44
C GLN A 127 19.44 7.95 6.69
N ARG A 128 19.94 8.84 7.54
CA ARG A 128 20.57 8.48 8.83
C ARG A 128 19.59 7.75 9.74
N ARG A 129 18.32 8.19 9.78
CA ARG A 129 17.26 7.51 10.54
C ARG A 129 17.00 6.11 10.01
N ALA A 130 16.86 5.96 8.71
CA ALA A 130 16.63 4.68 8.06
C ALA A 130 17.77 3.69 8.35
N ILE A 131 19.03 4.12 8.22
CA ILE A 131 20.22 3.31 8.52
C ILE A 131 20.26 2.90 10.00
N ASN A 132 19.96 3.81 10.92
CA ASN A 132 19.92 3.48 12.35
C ASN A 132 18.80 2.51 12.70
N SER A 133 17.60 2.72 12.15
CA SER A 133 16.48 1.79 12.33
C SER A 133 16.85 0.40 11.83
N GLN A 134 17.45 0.31 10.65
CA GLN A 134 17.90 -0.94 10.05
C GLN A 134 19.00 -1.63 10.88
N LYS A 135 20.01 -0.86 11.36
CA LYS A 135 21.11 -1.37 12.20
C LYS A 135 20.62 -1.97 13.53
N ASN A 136 19.59 -1.37 14.12
CA ASN A 136 19.08 -1.76 15.44
C ASN A 136 17.93 -2.77 15.38
N ASN A 137 17.49 -3.15 14.18
CA ASN A 137 16.50 -4.19 14.02
C ASN A 137 17.18 -5.56 14.13
N MET A 138 16.60 -6.47 14.94
CA MET A 138 17.09 -7.84 15.09
C MET A 138 16.82 -8.72 13.88
N GLY A 139 15.81 -8.37 13.07
CA GLY A 139 15.46 -9.06 11.83
C GLY A 139 16.19 -8.48 10.61
N ILE A 140 16.16 -9.22 9.49
CA ILE A 140 16.64 -8.72 8.19
C ILE A 140 15.59 -7.75 7.66
N THR A 141 15.80 -6.46 7.91
CA THR A 141 14.87 -5.38 7.56
C THR A 141 15.58 -4.33 6.72
N ASN A 142 14.95 -3.89 5.64
CA ASN A 142 15.33 -2.68 4.92
C ASN A 142 14.40 -1.54 5.33
N VAL A 143 14.98 -0.38 5.61
CA VAL A 143 14.23 0.83 5.96
C VAL A 143 14.61 1.94 5.00
N VAL A 144 13.59 2.57 4.38
CA VAL A 144 13.75 3.72 3.49
C VAL A 144 12.93 4.87 4.03
N SER A 145 13.54 6.06 4.12
CA SER A 145 12.85 7.25 4.60
C SER A 145 12.14 8.00 3.47
N ALA A 146 11.13 8.80 3.83
CA ALA A 146 10.40 9.67 2.92
C ALA A 146 11.31 10.65 2.15
N ASP A 147 12.39 11.12 2.78
CA ASP A 147 13.35 12.03 2.14
C ASP A 147 14.10 11.35 0.97
N GLN A 148 14.26 10.03 1.03
CA GLN A 148 14.81 9.26 -0.09
C GLN A 148 13.75 9.02 -1.17
N VAL A 149 12.50 8.77 -0.75
CA VAL A 149 11.35 8.60 -1.64
C VAL A 149 11.02 9.92 -2.34
N GLY A 150 10.96 11.03 -1.62
CA GLY A 150 10.60 12.36 -2.15
C GLY A 150 11.64 13.03 -3.03
N LYS A 151 12.86 12.47 -3.16
CA LYS A 151 13.88 12.97 -4.12
C LYS A 151 13.59 12.59 -5.56
N PHE A 152 12.74 11.62 -5.78
CA PHE A 152 12.38 11.12 -7.08
C PHE A 152 10.91 11.47 -7.35
N PRO A 153 10.51 11.61 -8.60
CA PRO A 153 9.14 11.94 -8.96
C PRO A 153 8.19 10.74 -8.81
N ASP A 154 8.32 10.00 -7.70
CA ASP A 154 7.43 8.88 -7.41
C ASP A 154 6.08 9.39 -6.96
N SER A 155 5.06 9.09 -7.72
CA SER A 155 3.69 9.53 -7.42
C SER A 155 3.05 8.70 -6.30
N ASN A 156 3.44 7.44 -6.20
CA ASN A 156 2.88 6.46 -5.26
C ASN A 156 3.98 5.61 -4.59
N ILE A 157 3.57 4.86 -3.57
CA ILE A 157 4.47 4.01 -2.78
C ILE A 157 5.02 2.84 -3.60
N GLY A 158 4.26 2.31 -4.53
CA GLY A 158 4.72 1.19 -5.37
C GLY A 158 5.99 1.55 -6.13
N ASP A 159 6.05 2.75 -6.73
CA ASP A 159 7.23 3.24 -7.44
C ASP A 159 8.44 3.43 -6.51
N ALA A 160 8.20 3.86 -5.27
CA ALA A 160 9.26 4.03 -4.28
C ALA A 160 9.87 2.67 -3.85
N LEU A 161 9.05 1.63 -3.79
CA LEU A 161 9.48 0.29 -3.35
C LEU A 161 10.51 -0.37 -4.26
N LYS A 162 10.49 -0.10 -5.57
CA LYS A 162 11.45 -0.69 -6.52
C LYS A 162 12.93 -0.36 -6.21
N ARG A 163 13.18 0.66 -5.39
CA ARG A 163 14.54 1.05 -4.96
C ARG A 163 15.04 0.25 -3.77
N ILE A 164 14.18 -0.57 -3.16
CA ILE A 164 14.55 -1.38 -2.01
C ILE A 164 15.10 -2.71 -2.50
N SER A 165 16.31 -3.06 -2.08
CA SER A 165 16.96 -4.32 -2.45
C SER A 165 16.09 -5.53 -2.11
N GLY A 166 15.87 -6.40 -3.09
CA GLY A 166 15.05 -7.61 -2.97
C GLY A 166 13.54 -7.36 -3.01
N ILE A 167 13.14 -6.18 -3.49
CA ILE A 167 11.74 -5.89 -3.83
C ILE A 167 11.63 -5.77 -5.35
N ASN A 168 10.65 -6.45 -5.90
CA ASN A 168 10.14 -6.24 -7.25
C ASN A 168 8.74 -5.62 -7.16
N VAL A 169 8.30 -4.97 -8.22
CA VAL A 169 6.95 -4.40 -8.31
C VAL A 169 6.29 -4.83 -9.60
N GLN A 170 5.03 -5.15 -9.49
CA GLN A 170 4.18 -5.47 -10.61
C GLN A 170 3.51 -4.20 -11.09
N TYR A 171 3.65 -3.90 -12.38
CA TYR A 171 3.09 -2.70 -13.01
C TYR A 171 1.74 -3.00 -13.64
N ASP A 172 0.85 -2.02 -13.55
CA ASP A 172 -0.40 -1.96 -14.30
C ASP A 172 -0.55 -0.56 -14.90
N GLN A 173 -0.74 -0.48 -16.21
CA GLN A 173 -0.90 0.78 -16.98
C GLN A 173 0.14 1.86 -16.63
N GLY A 174 1.41 1.44 -16.45
CA GLY A 174 2.53 2.33 -16.18
C GLY A 174 2.72 2.75 -14.72
N GLU A 175 1.90 2.25 -13.78
CA GLU A 175 2.06 2.49 -12.34
C GLU A 175 2.38 1.19 -11.59
N ALA A 176 3.23 1.30 -10.57
CA ALA A 176 3.59 0.17 -9.71
C ALA A 176 2.46 -0.15 -8.73
N ARG A 177 1.74 -1.26 -8.97
CA ARG A 177 0.52 -1.63 -8.25
C ARG A 177 0.76 -2.56 -7.07
N PHE A 178 1.54 -3.63 -7.27
CA PHE A 178 1.77 -4.64 -6.23
C PHE A 178 3.25 -4.82 -5.94
N GLY A 179 3.59 -4.92 -4.64
CA GLY A 179 4.95 -5.20 -4.19
C GLY A 179 5.19 -6.69 -3.99
N GLN A 180 6.32 -7.18 -4.45
CA GLN A 180 6.77 -8.56 -4.34
C GLN A 180 8.07 -8.62 -3.57
N VAL A 181 8.10 -9.35 -2.46
CA VAL A 181 9.28 -9.48 -1.62
C VAL A 181 10.05 -10.74 -2.00
N ARG A 182 11.34 -10.62 -2.32
CA ARG A 182 12.25 -11.74 -2.66
C ARG A 182 11.80 -12.59 -3.84
N GLY A 183 11.10 -12.00 -4.81
CA GLY A 183 10.61 -12.70 -6.01
C GLY A 183 9.42 -13.63 -5.76
N THR A 184 8.80 -13.59 -4.56
CA THR A 184 7.54 -14.31 -4.31
C THR A 184 6.37 -13.56 -4.91
N SER A 185 5.27 -14.25 -5.17
CA SER A 185 4.02 -13.63 -5.61
C SER A 185 3.53 -12.58 -4.61
N ALA A 186 2.80 -11.56 -5.08
CA ALA A 186 2.33 -10.45 -4.24
C ALA A 186 1.37 -10.90 -3.12
N ASP A 187 0.60 -11.95 -3.35
CA ASP A 187 -0.33 -12.56 -2.37
C ASP A 187 0.40 -13.25 -1.19
N LEU A 188 1.68 -13.58 -1.34
CA LEU A 188 2.53 -14.12 -0.28
C LEU A 188 3.25 -13.02 0.53
N SER A 189 3.04 -11.75 0.19
CA SER A 189 3.60 -10.60 0.87
C SER A 189 2.53 -9.84 1.64
N SER A 190 2.81 -9.43 2.88
CA SER A 190 1.87 -8.66 3.70
C SER A 190 2.17 -7.17 3.58
N VAL A 191 1.15 -6.34 3.38
CA VAL A 191 1.25 -4.88 3.41
C VAL A 191 0.46 -4.34 4.59
N THR A 192 1.13 -3.49 5.39
CA THR A 192 0.53 -2.84 6.56
C THR A 192 0.75 -1.33 6.54
N ILE A 193 -0.18 -0.59 7.14
CA ILE A 193 0.00 0.83 7.47
C ILE A 193 0.06 0.93 8.99
N ASN A 194 1.17 1.45 9.53
CA ASN A 194 1.42 1.53 10.97
C ASN A 194 1.24 0.19 11.71
N GLY A 195 1.58 -0.93 11.07
CA GLY A 195 1.38 -2.28 11.60
C GLY A 195 -0.05 -2.83 11.48
N ASN A 196 -0.98 -2.09 10.91
CA ASN A 196 -2.33 -2.55 10.59
C ASN A 196 -2.36 -3.07 9.15
N ARG A 197 -2.93 -4.27 8.93
CA ARG A 197 -3.11 -4.79 7.58
C ARG A 197 -4.05 -3.88 6.81
N VAL A 198 -3.69 -3.58 5.57
CA VAL A 198 -4.54 -2.83 4.65
C VAL A 198 -5.51 -3.80 3.98
N PRO A 199 -6.84 -3.55 4.00
CA PRO A 199 -7.79 -4.31 3.22
C PRO A 199 -7.54 -4.16 1.73
N SER A 200 -7.94 -5.17 0.94
CA SER A 200 -7.84 -5.17 -0.52
C SER A 200 -9.19 -4.81 -1.15
N ALA A 201 -9.18 -3.84 -2.06
CA ALA A 201 -10.34 -3.55 -2.92
C ALA A 201 -10.43 -4.49 -4.14
N GLU A 202 -9.43 -5.33 -4.37
CA GLU A 202 -9.45 -6.32 -5.46
C GLU A 202 -10.51 -7.40 -5.23
N GLY A 203 -11.25 -7.76 -6.29
CA GLY A 203 -12.31 -8.78 -6.22
C GLY A 203 -11.77 -10.17 -5.95
N ASP A 204 -10.70 -10.53 -6.64
CA ASP A 204 -10.26 -11.93 -6.75
C ASP A 204 -9.00 -12.24 -5.96
N THR A 205 -8.32 -11.22 -5.41
CA THR A 205 -7.07 -11.37 -4.68
C THR A 205 -7.09 -10.64 -3.33
N ARG A 206 -6.08 -10.93 -2.49
CA ARG A 206 -5.83 -10.20 -1.24
C ARG A 206 -4.70 -9.18 -1.38
N ASN A 207 -4.26 -8.90 -2.60
CA ASN A 207 -3.17 -7.99 -2.88
C ASN A 207 -3.56 -6.56 -2.53
N VAL A 208 -2.66 -5.84 -1.90
CA VAL A 208 -2.87 -4.44 -1.55
C VAL A 208 -2.33 -3.56 -2.66
N GLN A 209 -3.19 -2.71 -3.19
CA GLN A 209 -2.88 -1.75 -4.23
C GLN A 209 -2.04 -0.59 -3.66
N LEU A 210 -0.75 -0.58 -3.96
CA LEU A 210 0.19 0.43 -3.47
C LEU A 210 0.09 1.76 -4.24
N ASP A 211 -0.42 1.71 -5.45
CA ASP A 211 -0.69 2.88 -6.29
C ASP A 211 -1.81 3.79 -5.74
N LEU A 212 -2.63 3.28 -4.78
CA LEU A 212 -3.62 4.09 -4.06
C LEU A 212 -3.00 5.00 -2.97
N ILE A 213 -1.76 4.71 -2.53
CA ILE A 213 -1.14 5.38 -1.39
C ILE A 213 -0.10 6.37 -1.90
N PRO A 214 -0.32 7.70 -1.74
CA PRO A 214 0.65 8.71 -2.13
C PRO A 214 1.94 8.60 -1.32
N ALA A 215 3.07 8.78 -1.99
CA ALA A 215 4.38 8.67 -1.38
C ALA A 215 4.63 9.75 -0.31
N ASP A 216 4.06 10.94 -0.46
CA ASP A 216 4.22 12.09 0.43
C ASP A 216 3.52 11.95 1.79
N MET A 217 2.63 10.97 1.97
CA MET A 217 1.98 10.68 3.26
C MET A 217 2.78 9.74 4.16
N ILE A 218 3.77 9.06 3.61
CA ILE A 218 4.57 8.06 4.31
C ILE A 218 5.86 8.68 4.83
N GLN A 219 6.24 8.37 6.06
CA GLN A 219 7.49 8.80 6.70
C GLN A 219 8.61 7.80 6.45
N THR A 220 8.31 6.50 6.58
CA THR A 220 9.27 5.42 6.33
C THR A 220 8.57 4.21 5.73
N ILE A 221 9.30 3.48 4.89
CA ILE A 221 8.91 2.17 4.40
C ILE A 221 9.85 1.16 5.05
N GLU A 222 9.28 0.19 5.76
CA GLU A 222 10.02 -0.88 6.42
C GLU A 222 9.69 -2.20 5.72
N VAL A 223 10.70 -2.87 5.18
CA VAL A 223 10.54 -4.18 4.55
C VAL A 223 11.21 -5.24 5.41
N ASN A 224 10.41 -6.05 6.08
CA ASN A 224 10.88 -7.17 6.87
C ASN A 224 10.94 -8.43 6.02
N LYS A 225 12.14 -8.99 5.88
CA LYS A 225 12.39 -10.21 5.10
C LYS A 225 12.35 -11.48 5.95
N VAL A 226 12.21 -11.31 7.27
CA VAL A 226 12.10 -12.40 8.25
C VAL A 226 10.95 -12.07 9.19
N VAL A 227 10.11 -13.07 9.44
CA VAL A 227 8.96 -12.94 10.35
C VAL A 227 9.38 -13.37 11.76
N THR A 228 8.99 -12.61 12.77
CA THR A 228 9.18 -12.90 14.19
C THR A 228 7.84 -13.26 14.86
N ALA A 229 7.86 -13.89 16.03
CA ALA A 229 6.64 -14.37 16.70
C ALA A 229 5.62 -13.25 17.00
N ASP A 230 6.07 -12.01 17.16
CA ASP A 230 5.22 -10.83 17.38
C ASP A 230 4.62 -10.25 16.09
N MET A 231 4.99 -10.77 14.91
CA MET A 231 4.42 -10.41 13.60
C MET A 231 3.33 -11.38 13.16
N ASP A 232 2.53 -10.98 12.18
CA ASP A 232 1.56 -11.89 11.55
C ASP A 232 2.27 -12.98 10.74
N GLY A 233 1.74 -14.21 10.78
CA GLY A 233 2.39 -15.37 10.17
C GLY A 233 2.05 -15.59 8.68
N ASP A 234 1.27 -14.71 8.06
CA ASP A 234 0.81 -14.82 6.67
C ASP A 234 1.76 -14.19 5.64
N ALA A 235 2.86 -13.60 6.09
CA ALA A 235 3.85 -12.95 5.24
C ALA A 235 5.00 -13.91 4.87
N ILE A 236 4.75 -14.93 4.05
CA ILE A 236 5.75 -15.95 3.64
C ILE A 236 6.91 -15.30 2.86
N GLY A 237 6.61 -14.41 1.93
CA GLY A 237 7.59 -13.64 1.17
C GLY A 237 8.31 -12.59 2.02
N GLY A 238 7.56 -11.94 2.90
CA GLY A 238 7.99 -10.84 3.77
C GLY A 238 6.86 -9.84 4.00
N SER A 239 7.11 -8.83 4.83
CA SER A 239 6.14 -7.79 5.10
C SER A 239 6.66 -6.40 4.75
N ILE A 240 5.77 -5.57 4.21
CA ILE A 240 5.99 -4.16 3.88
C ILE A 240 5.15 -3.34 4.86
N ASN A 241 5.79 -2.58 5.74
CA ASN A 241 5.11 -1.70 6.69
C ASN A 241 5.30 -0.23 6.27
N LEU A 242 4.21 0.44 5.98
CA LEU A 242 4.16 1.85 5.61
C LEU A 242 3.90 2.67 6.88
N VAL A 243 4.91 3.36 7.37
CA VAL A 243 4.78 4.20 8.55
C VAL A 243 4.39 5.61 8.12
N THR A 244 3.22 6.07 8.53
CA THR A 244 2.74 7.43 8.25
C THR A 244 3.50 8.47 9.06
N LYS A 245 3.45 9.74 8.64
CA LYS A 245 4.07 10.84 9.36
C LYS A 245 3.55 10.92 10.80
N ASN A 246 4.46 11.12 11.75
CA ASN A 246 4.16 11.37 13.16
C ASN A 246 4.22 12.87 13.45
N SER A 247 3.52 13.31 14.49
CA SER A 247 3.56 14.72 14.93
C SER A 247 4.98 15.16 15.27
N PRO A 248 5.48 16.25 14.66
CA PRO A 248 6.84 16.73 14.87
C PRO A 248 6.95 17.49 16.19
N TYR A 249 8.18 17.58 16.74
CA TYR A 249 8.48 18.44 17.88
C TYR A 249 8.82 19.88 17.47
N LYS A 250 9.14 20.10 16.20
CA LYS A 250 9.31 21.42 15.61
C LYS A 250 8.14 21.68 14.66
N ARG A 251 7.52 22.87 14.76
CA ARG A 251 6.50 23.27 13.79
C ARG A 251 6.97 23.00 12.36
N THR A 252 6.21 22.24 11.63
CA THR A 252 6.49 21.85 10.25
C THR A 252 5.36 22.32 9.35
N ILE A 253 5.71 23.07 8.33
CA ILE A 253 4.81 23.45 7.25
C ILE A 253 5.52 23.07 5.96
N ALA A 254 4.87 22.25 5.15
CA ALA A 254 5.38 21.84 3.83
C ALA A 254 4.27 21.96 2.81
N ALA A 255 4.60 22.50 1.65
CA ALA A 255 3.72 22.55 0.50
C ALA A 255 4.46 22.05 -0.73
N THR A 256 3.78 21.28 -1.55
CA THR A 256 4.28 20.75 -2.82
C THR A 256 3.34 21.18 -3.93
N ALA A 257 3.89 21.71 -5.02
CA ALA A 257 3.17 21.94 -6.26
C ALA A 257 4.03 21.40 -7.40
N GLY A 258 3.46 20.51 -8.19
CA GLY A 258 4.14 19.89 -9.33
C GLY A 258 3.21 19.85 -10.53
N THR A 259 3.81 19.93 -11.71
CA THR A 259 3.11 19.76 -12.98
C THR A 259 3.94 18.90 -13.92
N GLY A 260 3.29 18.31 -14.89
CA GLY A 260 3.92 17.52 -15.94
C GLY A 260 3.05 17.54 -17.20
N TYR A 261 3.52 16.92 -18.26
CA TYR A 261 2.78 16.76 -19.49
C TYR A 261 2.92 15.32 -19.99
N ASN A 262 1.80 14.68 -20.28
CA ASN A 262 1.79 13.35 -20.89
C ASN A 262 1.58 13.47 -22.40
N TRP A 263 2.56 13.02 -23.17
CA TRP A 263 2.59 13.15 -24.63
C TRP A 263 1.60 12.23 -25.35
N VAL A 264 1.21 11.10 -24.72
CA VAL A 264 0.25 10.16 -25.33
C VAL A 264 -1.18 10.67 -25.20
N SER A 265 -1.54 11.16 -24.01
CA SER A 265 -2.87 11.76 -23.77
C SER A 265 -2.95 13.24 -24.15
N GLU A 266 -1.83 13.88 -24.46
CA GLU A 266 -1.70 15.31 -24.78
C GLU A 266 -2.30 16.23 -23.70
N LYS A 267 -2.14 15.86 -22.41
CA LYS A 267 -2.73 16.58 -21.29
C LYS A 267 -1.70 16.90 -20.20
N ALA A 268 -1.93 18.02 -19.53
CA ALA A 268 -1.15 18.42 -18.38
C ALA A 268 -1.53 17.60 -17.12
N GLN A 269 -0.54 17.31 -16.30
CA GLN A 269 -0.68 16.66 -14.99
C GLN A 269 -0.53 17.70 -13.87
N LEU A 270 -1.17 17.45 -12.73
CA LEU A 270 -1.11 18.30 -11.54
C LEU A 270 -0.91 17.45 -10.29
N ASN A 271 0.02 17.90 -9.44
CA ASN A 271 0.26 17.32 -8.12
C ASN A 271 0.34 18.45 -7.09
N LEU A 272 -0.51 18.39 -6.05
CA LEU A 272 -0.55 19.34 -4.95
C LEU A 272 -0.47 18.58 -3.63
N GLY A 273 0.34 19.07 -2.70
CA GLY A 273 0.49 18.50 -1.37
C GLY A 273 0.61 19.58 -0.31
N PHE A 274 0.06 19.32 0.88
CA PHE A 274 0.19 20.19 2.04
C PHE A 274 0.35 19.34 3.30
N THR A 275 1.25 19.78 4.19
CA THR A 275 1.45 19.19 5.50
C THR A 275 1.62 20.29 6.54
N TYR A 276 0.88 20.18 7.63
CA TYR A 276 1.06 21.02 8.83
C TYR A 276 1.24 20.11 10.04
N GLY A 277 2.23 20.41 10.87
CA GLY A 277 2.45 19.70 12.12
C GLY A 277 2.99 20.63 13.19
N ASP A 278 2.50 20.46 14.42
CA ASP A 278 2.92 21.26 15.59
C ASP A 278 2.61 20.52 16.90
N ARG A 279 3.11 21.06 18.01
CA ARG A 279 2.77 20.60 19.37
C ARG A 279 2.18 21.72 20.22
N PHE A 280 1.31 21.32 21.12
CA PHE A 280 0.51 22.20 21.97
C PHE A 280 0.62 21.76 23.44
N PHE A 281 0.20 22.62 24.36
CA PHE A 281 0.15 22.34 25.80
C PHE A 281 1.49 21.89 26.38
N ASN A 282 2.55 22.68 26.18
CA ASN A 282 3.93 22.37 26.59
C ASN A 282 4.42 21.04 25.99
N ASP A 283 4.26 20.89 24.68
CA ASP A 283 4.66 19.73 23.89
C ASP A 283 3.94 18.42 24.23
N LYS A 284 2.86 18.44 25.05
CA LYS A 284 2.12 17.24 25.44
C LYS A 284 1.18 16.71 24.36
N LEU A 285 0.60 17.57 23.56
CA LEU A 285 -0.32 17.19 22.48
C LEU A 285 0.33 17.51 21.13
N GLY A 286 0.67 16.50 20.38
CA GLY A 286 1.16 16.62 19.01
C GLY A 286 0.05 16.41 17.99
N LEU A 287 0.09 17.22 16.91
CA LEU A 287 -0.81 17.12 15.77
C LEU A 287 0.02 17.17 14.47
N ILE A 288 -0.32 16.33 13.52
CA ILE A 288 0.06 16.49 12.12
C ILE A 288 -1.13 16.18 11.23
N VAL A 289 -1.32 16.99 10.19
CA VAL A 289 -2.30 16.77 9.14
C VAL A 289 -1.61 16.91 7.78
N SER A 290 -2.00 16.07 6.84
CA SER A 290 -1.53 16.16 5.45
C SER A 290 -2.71 15.98 4.50
N ALA A 291 -2.66 16.68 3.37
CA ALA A 291 -3.59 16.54 2.26
C ALA A 291 -2.81 16.50 0.95
N SER A 292 -3.25 15.66 0.02
CA SER A 292 -2.66 15.52 -1.31
C SER A 292 -3.76 15.42 -2.36
N TYR A 293 -3.54 16.07 -3.50
CA TYR A 293 -4.36 15.97 -4.70
C TYR A 293 -3.48 15.73 -5.90
N GLN A 294 -3.83 14.73 -6.70
CA GLN A 294 -3.16 14.42 -7.96
C GLN A 294 -4.18 14.27 -9.07
N ASN A 295 -3.89 14.84 -10.22
CA ASN A 295 -4.60 14.59 -11.48
C ASN A 295 -3.56 14.17 -12.53
N SER A 296 -3.62 12.91 -12.94
CA SER A 296 -2.63 12.26 -13.80
C SER A 296 -3.31 11.67 -15.03
N PRO A 297 -3.65 12.50 -16.05
CA PRO A 297 -4.04 11.97 -17.33
C PRO A 297 -2.86 11.27 -17.99
N SER A 298 -3.13 10.10 -18.56
CA SER A 298 -2.15 9.25 -19.23
C SER A 298 -2.77 8.56 -20.44
N GLY A 299 -1.95 7.90 -21.22
CA GLY A 299 -2.36 7.02 -22.29
C GLY A 299 -1.28 5.99 -22.53
N SER A 300 -1.63 4.91 -23.17
CA SER A 300 -0.66 3.89 -23.58
C SER A 300 -1.01 3.29 -24.92
N TYR A 301 0.02 2.92 -25.64
CA TYR A 301 -0.02 2.04 -26.80
C TYR A 301 0.36 0.65 -26.30
N ASP A 302 -0.40 -0.35 -26.70
CA ASP A 302 -0.23 -1.70 -26.20
C ASP A 302 -0.48 -2.72 -27.31
N THR A 303 0.35 -3.76 -27.34
CA THR A 303 0.18 -4.93 -28.20
C THR A 303 0.31 -6.18 -27.37
N GLU A 304 -0.56 -7.15 -27.64
CA GLU A 304 -0.53 -8.44 -26.96
C GLU A 304 -0.68 -9.55 -27.98
N PHE A 305 0.15 -10.58 -27.82
CA PHE A 305 0.18 -11.73 -28.72
C PHE A 305 0.11 -13.02 -27.90
N VAL A 306 -0.88 -13.86 -28.17
CA VAL A 306 -0.97 -15.21 -27.62
C VAL A 306 -0.35 -16.18 -28.62
N TRP A 307 0.64 -16.93 -28.17
CA TRP A 307 1.39 -17.87 -28.99
C TRP A 307 0.91 -19.30 -28.72
N GLU A 308 0.74 -20.05 -29.78
CA GLU A 308 0.43 -21.47 -29.75
C GLU A 308 1.37 -22.27 -30.65
N GLN A 309 1.31 -23.59 -30.57
CA GLN A 309 2.04 -24.49 -31.46
C GLN A 309 1.03 -25.33 -32.23
N ASP A 310 1.30 -25.50 -33.54
CA ASP A 310 0.55 -26.44 -34.37
C ASP A 310 0.97 -27.90 -34.12
N ASP A 311 0.31 -28.85 -34.79
CA ASP A 311 0.57 -30.29 -34.65
C ASP A 311 2.02 -30.69 -35.04
N ASP A 312 2.70 -29.90 -35.85
CA ASP A 312 4.09 -30.07 -36.25
C ASP A 312 5.09 -29.39 -35.28
N GLY A 313 4.59 -28.74 -34.24
CA GLY A 313 5.37 -28.02 -33.22
C GLY A 313 5.86 -26.65 -33.67
N LYS A 314 5.35 -26.10 -34.77
CA LYS A 314 5.67 -24.75 -35.23
C LYS A 314 4.87 -23.73 -34.45
N THR A 315 5.55 -22.73 -33.90
CA THR A 315 4.94 -21.64 -33.15
C THR A 315 4.26 -20.63 -34.09
N TYR A 316 3.05 -20.21 -33.74
CA TYR A 316 2.30 -19.19 -34.44
C TYR A 316 1.55 -18.27 -33.44
N VAL A 317 1.08 -17.12 -33.90
CA VAL A 317 0.27 -16.19 -33.10
C VAL A 317 -1.20 -16.58 -33.26
N ASN A 318 -1.87 -16.97 -32.16
CA ASN A 318 -3.29 -17.30 -32.18
C ASN A 318 -4.19 -16.08 -31.94
N ASP A 319 -3.85 -15.22 -30.93
CA ASP A 319 -4.50 -13.93 -30.74
C ASP A 319 -3.48 -12.80 -30.98
N TYR A 320 -3.86 -11.86 -31.83
CA TYR A 320 -3.07 -10.68 -32.17
C TYR A 320 -3.89 -9.44 -31.81
N GLN A 321 -3.43 -8.65 -30.83
CA GLN A 321 -4.17 -7.50 -30.34
C GLN A 321 -3.35 -6.20 -30.47
N ILE A 322 -4.02 -5.15 -30.92
CA ILE A 322 -3.54 -3.77 -30.90
C ILE A 322 -4.52 -2.96 -30.04
N ARG A 323 -4.01 -2.29 -29.01
CA ARG A 323 -4.82 -1.56 -28.04
C ARG A 323 -4.30 -0.14 -27.85
N GLN A 324 -5.21 0.78 -27.62
CA GLN A 324 -4.91 2.16 -27.23
C GLN A 324 -5.78 2.53 -26.03
N TYR A 325 -5.13 3.01 -24.99
CA TYR A 325 -5.77 3.42 -23.74
C TYR A 325 -5.66 4.93 -23.54
N TYR A 326 -6.72 5.49 -22.97
CA TYR A 326 -6.75 6.82 -22.39
C TYR A 326 -7.26 6.70 -20.98
N VAL A 327 -6.45 7.16 -20.02
CA VAL A 327 -6.73 7.06 -18.59
C VAL A 327 -6.60 8.43 -17.96
N THR A 328 -7.53 8.78 -17.06
CA THR A 328 -7.39 9.95 -16.20
C THR A 328 -7.56 9.49 -14.76
N ARG A 329 -6.48 9.59 -13.96
CA ARG A 329 -6.48 9.23 -12.54
C ARG A 329 -6.49 10.47 -11.68
N GLU A 330 -7.54 10.64 -10.90
CA GLU A 330 -7.62 11.66 -9.85
C GLU A 330 -7.49 10.99 -8.49
N ARG A 331 -6.52 11.45 -7.69
CA ARG A 331 -6.29 10.96 -6.32
C ARG A 331 -6.47 12.09 -5.33
N GLN A 332 -7.17 11.79 -4.24
CA GLN A 332 -7.33 12.66 -3.09
C GLN A 332 -6.97 11.86 -1.85
N SER A 333 -6.04 12.37 -1.05
CA SER A 333 -5.60 11.67 0.12
C SER A 333 -5.48 12.63 1.30
N TYR A 334 -5.89 12.14 2.46
CA TYR A 334 -5.87 12.89 3.72
C TYR A 334 -5.29 12.01 4.81
N SER A 335 -4.44 12.57 5.65
CA SER A 335 -3.97 11.88 6.84
C SER A 335 -3.94 12.82 8.05
N ALA A 336 -4.16 12.23 9.22
CA ALA A 336 -4.03 12.93 10.49
C ALA A 336 -3.40 11.99 11.53
N ALA A 337 -2.49 12.52 12.34
CA ALA A 337 -2.02 11.84 13.53
C ALA A 337 -2.03 12.78 14.73
N LEU A 338 -2.47 12.24 15.86
CA LEU A 338 -2.46 12.87 17.17
C LEU A 338 -1.69 11.97 18.12
N ASP A 339 -0.83 12.56 18.93
CA ASP A 339 -0.24 11.88 20.08
C ASP A 339 -0.39 12.77 21.33
N TRP A 340 -0.77 12.13 22.40
CA TRP A 340 -0.99 12.79 23.69
C TRP A 340 -0.18 12.12 24.79
N ASP A 341 0.86 12.84 25.24
CA ASP A 341 1.67 12.49 26.39
C ASP A 341 0.91 12.91 27.68
N ILE A 342 0.04 12.02 28.21
CA ILE A 342 -0.74 12.28 29.44
C ILE A 342 0.22 12.56 30.59
N ASN A 343 1.22 11.69 30.74
CA ASN A 343 2.34 11.82 31.69
C ASN A 343 3.50 10.91 31.23
N ALA A 344 4.59 10.84 32.01
CA ALA A 344 5.76 10.03 31.73
C ALA A 344 5.49 8.53 31.46
N ASN A 345 4.39 8.00 31.94
CA ASN A 345 4.10 6.56 31.85
C ASN A 345 2.96 6.23 30.87
N HIS A 346 2.18 7.20 30.44
CA HIS A 346 0.98 6.98 29.65
C HIS A 346 0.89 7.91 28.46
N LYS A 347 0.77 7.31 27.28
CA LYS A 347 0.61 7.99 25.99
C LYS A 347 -0.58 7.40 25.24
N LEU A 348 -1.35 8.25 24.59
CA LEU A 348 -2.39 7.85 23.65
C LEU A 348 -2.03 8.35 22.24
N THR A 349 -2.42 7.60 21.24
CA THR A 349 -2.22 7.94 19.83
C THR A 349 -3.49 7.71 19.03
N PHE A 350 -3.73 8.59 18.08
CA PHE A 350 -4.70 8.39 17.02
C PHE A 350 -3.99 8.56 15.69
N LYS A 351 -4.27 7.69 14.73
CA LYS A 351 -3.82 7.82 13.34
C LYS A 351 -4.97 7.53 12.41
N GLY A 352 -5.09 8.35 11.38
CA GLY A 352 -6.09 8.16 10.33
C GLY A 352 -5.52 8.46 8.97
N ILE A 353 -5.89 7.67 7.97
CA ILE A 353 -5.63 7.89 6.56
C ILE A 353 -6.90 7.61 5.76
N PHE A 354 -7.15 8.42 4.76
CA PHE A 354 -8.20 8.24 3.78
C PHE A 354 -7.66 8.53 2.39
N ASN A 355 -7.84 7.60 1.47
CA ASN A 355 -7.47 7.74 0.05
C ASN A 355 -8.71 7.49 -0.82
N ASN A 356 -8.88 8.31 -1.84
CA ASN A 356 -9.86 8.14 -2.90
C ASN A 356 -9.17 8.26 -4.25
N ARG A 357 -9.34 7.27 -5.13
CA ARG A 357 -8.91 7.28 -6.53
C ARG A 357 -10.13 7.14 -7.42
N ASN A 358 -10.26 8.03 -8.38
CA ASN A 358 -11.16 7.87 -9.51
C ASN A 358 -10.31 7.65 -10.75
N ASP A 359 -10.57 6.58 -11.46
CA ASP A 359 -9.89 6.17 -12.68
C ASP A 359 -10.92 6.10 -13.80
N TRP A 360 -10.84 7.05 -14.73
CA TRP A 360 -11.65 7.08 -15.94
C TRP A 360 -10.85 6.52 -17.09
N GLU A 361 -11.30 5.41 -17.66
CA GLU A 361 -10.61 4.70 -18.72
C GLU A 361 -11.48 4.53 -19.97
N ASN A 362 -10.88 4.81 -21.13
CA ASN A 362 -11.35 4.34 -22.43
C ASN A 362 -10.30 3.45 -23.08
N ARG A 363 -10.74 2.41 -23.76
CA ARG A 363 -9.86 1.52 -24.55
C ARG A 363 -10.46 1.27 -25.91
N TYR A 364 -9.61 1.34 -26.91
CA TYR A 364 -9.88 0.94 -28.28
C TYR A 364 -9.02 -0.27 -28.61
N ARG A 365 -9.63 -1.35 -29.06
CA ARG A 365 -8.93 -2.62 -29.29
C ARG A 365 -9.34 -3.24 -30.61
N THR A 366 -8.34 -3.58 -31.45
CA THR A 366 -8.48 -4.46 -32.61
C THR A 366 -7.84 -5.79 -32.29
N THR A 367 -8.55 -6.88 -32.54
CA THR A 367 -8.07 -8.25 -32.30
C THR A 367 -8.24 -9.08 -33.58
N LEU A 368 -7.19 -9.80 -33.98
CA LEU A 368 -7.33 -10.96 -34.86
C LEU A 368 -7.45 -12.17 -33.94
N LYS A 369 -8.68 -12.68 -33.81
CA LYS A 369 -9.04 -13.78 -32.93
C LYS A 369 -9.01 -15.09 -33.70
N ASP A 370 -8.56 -16.17 -33.04
CA ASP A 370 -8.43 -17.51 -33.62
C ASP A 370 -7.63 -17.48 -34.92
N LEU A 371 -6.53 -16.72 -34.93
CA LEU A 371 -5.62 -16.63 -36.05
C LEU A 371 -4.88 -17.96 -36.18
N ASP A 372 -5.08 -18.64 -37.32
CA ASP A 372 -4.47 -19.94 -37.57
C ASP A 372 -3.14 -19.81 -38.38
N PRO A 373 -2.35 -20.91 -38.50
CA PRO A 373 -1.11 -20.91 -39.30
C PRO A 373 -1.27 -20.52 -40.78
N ASP A 374 -2.46 -20.68 -41.34
CA ASP A 374 -2.80 -20.29 -42.72
C ASP A 374 -3.20 -18.81 -42.86
N GLY A 375 -3.24 -18.10 -41.74
CA GLY A 375 -3.59 -16.68 -41.65
C GLY A 375 -5.09 -16.40 -41.62
N ASN A 376 -5.96 -17.39 -41.42
CA ASN A 376 -7.39 -17.14 -41.25
C ASN A 376 -7.67 -16.62 -39.85
N ALA A 377 -8.53 -15.61 -39.72
CA ALA A 377 -8.90 -15.02 -38.41
C ALA A 377 -10.32 -14.43 -38.44
N THR A 378 -10.84 -14.19 -37.26
CA THR A 378 -11.98 -13.30 -37.02
C THR A 378 -11.43 -11.95 -36.54
N VAL A 379 -11.73 -10.87 -37.24
CA VAL A 379 -11.40 -9.50 -36.79
C VAL A 379 -12.45 -9.07 -35.78
N ARG A 380 -12.00 -8.57 -34.63
CA ARG A 380 -12.87 -7.94 -33.62
C ARG A 380 -12.42 -6.50 -33.39
N ILE A 381 -13.39 -5.58 -33.29
CA ILE A 381 -13.16 -4.16 -33.06
C ILE A 381 -14.02 -3.72 -31.89
N GLN A 382 -13.36 -3.38 -30.78
CA GLN A 382 -14.01 -3.12 -29.50
C GLN A 382 -13.71 -1.74 -28.98
N THR A 383 -14.75 -1.06 -28.47
CA THR A 383 -14.64 0.16 -27.67
C THR A 383 -15.09 -0.11 -26.25
N LYS A 384 -14.26 0.29 -25.27
CA LYS A 384 -14.58 0.34 -23.86
C LYS A 384 -14.93 1.77 -23.48
N ALA A 385 -16.11 1.92 -22.87
CA ALA A 385 -16.66 3.23 -22.49
C ALA A 385 -17.42 3.15 -21.15
N GLY A 386 -18.10 4.23 -20.79
CA GLY A 386 -19.07 4.34 -19.71
C GLY A 386 -20.18 5.28 -20.13
N THR A 387 -21.01 5.74 -19.20
CA THR A 387 -22.10 6.67 -19.46
C THR A 387 -21.64 8.14 -19.46
N PRO A 388 -22.45 9.09 -19.98
CA PRO A 388 -22.15 10.53 -19.93
C PRO A 388 -21.90 11.05 -18.51
N ASP A 389 -22.58 10.50 -17.50
CA ASP A 389 -22.37 10.85 -16.09
C ASP A 389 -20.95 10.58 -15.61
N ASN A 390 -20.24 9.64 -16.27
CA ASN A 390 -18.85 9.28 -16.01
C ASN A 390 -17.91 9.66 -17.16
N ARG A 391 -18.16 10.78 -17.84
CA ARG A 391 -17.30 11.31 -18.92
C ARG A 391 -17.21 10.38 -20.14
N ASN A 392 -18.22 9.57 -20.39
CA ASN A 392 -18.22 8.48 -21.38
C ASN A 392 -17.03 7.52 -21.24
N ALA A 393 -16.58 7.29 -20.01
CA ALA A 393 -15.46 6.41 -19.69
C ALA A 393 -15.87 5.43 -18.59
N ARG A 394 -15.28 4.24 -18.59
CA ARG A 394 -15.37 3.37 -17.41
C ARG A 394 -14.83 4.13 -16.21
N LEU A 395 -15.64 4.31 -15.19
CA LEU A 395 -15.19 4.80 -13.89
C LEU A 395 -14.88 3.62 -12.98
N GLU A 396 -13.65 3.58 -12.46
CA GLU A 396 -13.27 2.74 -11.32
C GLU A 396 -12.96 3.68 -10.15
N ARG A 397 -13.80 3.61 -9.12
CA ARG A 397 -13.63 4.41 -7.91
C ARG A 397 -13.15 3.53 -6.78
N GLN A 398 -11.93 3.75 -6.34
CA GLN A 398 -11.35 3.00 -5.23
C GLN A 398 -11.12 3.91 -4.03
N ARG A 399 -11.49 3.40 -2.84
CA ARG A 399 -11.31 4.10 -1.58
C ARG A 399 -10.67 3.19 -0.56
N THR A 400 -9.68 3.71 0.17
CA THR A 400 -9.10 3.04 1.32
C THR A 400 -9.08 3.97 2.53
N MET A 401 -9.41 3.46 3.69
CA MET A 401 -9.30 4.17 4.95
C MET A 401 -8.79 3.23 6.05
N ASP A 402 -7.97 3.79 6.95
CA ASP A 402 -7.54 3.13 8.18
C ASP A 402 -7.58 4.16 9.31
N PHE A 403 -8.27 3.84 10.38
CA PHE A 403 -8.34 4.62 11.60
C PHE A 403 -7.90 3.76 12.77
N ALA A 404 -6.89 4.22 13.49
CA ALA A 404 -6.30 3.49 14.60
C ALA A 404 -6.18 4.34 15.85
N LEU A 405 -6.60 3.77 16.97
CA LEU A 405 -6.34 4.26 18.32
C LEU A 405 -5.28 3.35 18.95
N GLY A 406 -4.33 3.94 19.66
CA GLY A 406 -3.30 3.22 20.38
C GLY A 406 -3.02 3.81 21.74
N GLY A 407 -2.50 2.99 22.63
CA GLY A 407 -2.01 3.44 23.91
C GLY A 407 -0.73 2.73 24.29
N GLU A 408 0.20 3.47 24.86
CA GLU A 408 1.43 2.96 25.45
C GLU A 408 1.43 3.26 26.94
N HIS A 409 1.65 2.23 27.74
CA HIS A 409 1.57 2.32 29.19
C HIS A 409 2.77 1.64 29.83
N LEU A 410 3.32 2.27 30.88
CA LEU A 410 4.42 1.74 31.66
C LEU A 410 3.95 1.52 33.10
N PHE A 411 3.92 0.28 33.54
CA PHE A 411 3.54 -0.17 34.88
C PHE A 411 4.77 -0.74 35.60
N GLY A 412 5.57 0.14 36.21
CA GLY A 412 6.86 -0.25 36.77
C GLY A 412 7.82 -0.74 35.64
N ALA A 413 8.16 -2.02 35.68
CA ALA A 413 9.00 -2.64 34.65
C ALA A 413 8.21 -3.13 33.43
N LEU A 414 6.92 -3.36 33.58
CA LEU A 414 6.07 -3.88 32.50
C LEU A 414 5.63 -2.75 31.55
N SER A 415 6.00 -2.85 30.29
CA SER A 415 5.45 -2.01 29.22
C SER A 415 4.27 -2.74 28.57
N MET A 416 3.21 -2.02 28.32
CA MET A 416 2.02 -2.48 27.59
C MET A 416 1.75 -1.52 26.44
N ASP A 417 1.49 -2.04 25.26
CA ASP A 417 0.89 -1.30 24.15
C ASP A 417 -0.38 -2.01 23.66
N TRP A 418 -1.36 -1.23 23.25
CA TRP A 418 -2.58 -1.74 22.64
C TRP A 418 -2.96 -0.92 21.43
N HIS A 419 -3.60 -1.56 20.46
CA HIS A 419 -4.12 -0.95 19.25
C HIS A 419 -5.52 -1.45 18.95
N ALA A 420 -6.41 -0.51 18.63
CA ALA A 420 -7.73 -0.78 18.09
C ALA A 420 -7.84 -0.08 16.75
N SER A 421 -8.16 -0.78 15.67
CA SER A 421 -8.28 -0.17 14.35
C SER A 421 -9.50 -0.66 13.59
N TYR A 422 -10.00 0.24 12.74
CA TYR A 422 -11.00 -0.02 11.71
C TYR A 422 -10.42 0.40 10.37
N ALA A 423 -10.36 -0.54 9.44
CA ALA A 423 -9.91 -0.30 8.08
C ALA A 423 -10.99 -0.74 7.09
N LYS A 424 -11.11 -0.03 5.97
CA LYS A 424 -12.02 -0.36 4.88
C LYS A 424 -11.36 -0.08 3.55
N ALA A 425 -11.53 -0.99 2.60
CA ALA A 425 -11.28 -0.76 1.18
C ALA A 425 -12.57 -1.01 0.39
N SER A 426 -12.78 -0.27 -0.69
CA SER A 426 -13.89 -0.48 -1.62
C SER A 426 -13.51 -0.11 -3.04
N GLU A 427 -14.10 -0.83 -3.99
CA GLU A 427 -14.08 -0.51 -5.41
C GLU A 427 -15.51 -0.46 -5.92
N GLU A 428 -15.82 0.57 -6.69
CA GLU A 428 -17.11 0.77 -7.34
C GLU A 428 -16.85 0.99 -8.83
N ARG A 429 -17.46 0.18 -9.70
CA ARG A 429 -17.57 0.40 -11.14
C ARG A 429 -19.04 0.53 -11.50
N PRO A 430 -19.60 1.72 -11.51
CA PRO A 430 -21.04 1.91 -11.69
C PRO A 430 -21.53 1.60 -13.09
N ASN A 431 -20.65 1.67 -14.09
CA ASN A 431 -20.99 1.40 -15.48
C ASN A 431 -19.72 1.18 -16.30
N GLU A 432 -19.50 -0.01 -16.72
CA GLU A 432 -18.47 -0.39 -17.68
C GLU A 432 -19.15 -0.96 -18.92
N ARG A 433 -19.03 -0.28 -20.06
CA ARG A 433 -19.69 -0.63 -21.31
C ARG A 433 -18.70 -1.11 -22.35
N TYR A 434 -19.07 -2.17 -23.05
CA TYR A 434 -18.34 -2.63 -24.23
C TYR A 434 -19.29 -2.70 -25.41
N ILE A 435 -18.82 -2.21 -26.56
CA ILE A 435 -19.38 -2.48 -27.86
C ILE A 435 -18.30 -3.16 -28.70
N ASP A 436 -18.61 -4.34 -29.23
CA ASP A 436 -17.67 -5.19 -29.95
C ASP A 436 -18.29 -5.64 -31.28
N PHE A 437 -17.62 -5.35 -32.37
CA PHE A 437 -18.01 -5.76 -33.72
C PHE A 437 -17.08 -6.86 -34.21
N GLN A 438 -17.58 -7.76 -35.05
CA GLN A 438 -16.78 -8.84 -35.65
C GLN A 438 -16.96 -8.94 -37.14
N LEU A 439 -15.88 -9.36 -37.83
CA LEU A 439 -15.88 -9.78 -39.23
C LEU A 439 -15.12 -11.09 -39.35
N LYS A 440 -15.86 -12.18 -39.71
CA LYS A 440 -15.32 -13.53 -39.79
C LYS A 440 -14.63 -13.80 -41.12
N LYS A 441 -13.83 -14.87 -41.20
CA LYS A 441 -13.21 -15.41 -42.42
C LYS A 441 -12.29 -14.41 -43.13
N GLN A 442 -11.56 -13.64 -42.36
CA GLN A 442 -10.55 -12.73 -42.87
C GLN A 442 -9.21 -13.46 -43.02
N LYS A 443 -8.36 -13.02 -43.96
CA LYS A 443 -7.05 -13.61 -44.22
C LYS A 443 -5.93 -12.60 -44.09
N PHE A 444 -4.84 -13.02 -43.44
CA PHE A 444 -3.69 -12.19 -43.16
C PHE A 444 -2.38 -12.87 -43.57
N ASP A 445 -1.41 -12.09 -44.01
CA ASP A 445 -0.02 -12.50 -44.08
C ASP A 445 0.67 -12.12 -42.77
N MET A 446 1.31 -13.12 -42.13
CA MET A 446 2.02 -12.95 -40.88
C MET A 446 3.52 -12.85 -41.13
N ASP A 447 4.11 -11.71 -40.76
CA ASP A 447 5.56 -11.54 -40.69
C ASP A 447 6.02 -11.86 -39.24
N LEU A 448 6.69 -13.00 -39.09
CA LEU A 448 7.29 -13.49 -37.85
C LEU A 448 8.82 -13.42 -37.87
N SER A 449 9.42 -12.63 -38.76
CA SER A 449 10.87 -12.45 -38.83
C SER A 449 11.48 -11.86 -37.57
N ASP A 450 10.71 -11.09 -36.81
CA ASP A 450 11.00 -10.72 -35.43
C ASP A 450 9.83 -11.20 -34.52
N GLU A 451 10.04 -12.28 -33.79
CA GLU A 451 9.03 -12.88 -32.92
C GLU A 451 8.61 -11.95 -31.78
N ARG A 452 9.41 -10.91 -31.44
CA ARG A 452 9.04 -9.90 -30.44
C ARG A 452 8.12 -8.83 -31.02
N GLN A 453 8.03 -8.73 -32.36
CA GLN A 453 7.22 -7.75 -33.06
C GLN A 453 6.52 -8.40 -34.27
N PRO A 454 5.70 -9.44 -34.08
CA PRO A 454 4.94 -10.06 -35.14
C PRO A 454 4.07 -9.00 -35.85
N PHE A 455 3.88 -9.13 -37.16
CA PHE A 455 3.09 -8.16 -37.90
C PHE A 455 2.12 -8.85 -38.86
N ALA A 456 0.85 -8.44 -38.78
CA ALA A 456 -0.23 -8.93 -39.62
C ALA A 456 -0.58 -7.93 -40.73
N SER A 457 -0.62 -8.38 -41.96
CA SER A 457 -1.06 -7.61 -43.11
C SER A 457 -2.30 -8.24 -43.75
N PRO A 458 -3.40 -7.49 -43.97
CA PRO A 458 -4.59 -8.04 -44.57
C PRO A 458 -4.33 -8.42 -46.05
N LYS A 459 -4.78 -9.61 -46.45
CA LYS A 459 -4.80 -10.04 -47.86
C LYS A 459 -5.92 -9.33 -48.61
N THR A 460 -5.84 -9.38 -49.95
CA THR A 460 -6.88 -8.80 -50.82
C THR A 460 -8.28 -9.29 -50.41
N GLY A 461 -9.21 -8.38 -50.16
CA GLY A 461 -10.56 -8.67 -49.71
C GLY A 461 -10.71 -8.88 -48.19
N SER A 462 -9.65 -8.61 -47.41
CA SER A 462 -9.69 -8.63 -45.94
C SER A 462 -9.37 -7.25 -45.39
N THR A 463 -9.89 -6.96 -44.18
CA THR A 463 -9.74 -5.65 -43.53
C THR A 463 -9.61 -5.77 -42.02
N MET A 464 -8.94 -4.81 -41.40
CA MET A 464 -8.93 -4.56 -39.94
C MET A 464 -9.68 -3.27 -39.59
N THR A 465 -10.35 -2.64 -40.56
CA THR A 465 -11.04 -1.36 -40.40
C THR A 465 -12.56 -1.60 -40.32
N LEU A 466 -13.21 -1.05 -39.33
CA LEU A 466 -14.68 -1.15 -39.13
C LEU A 466 -15.40 -0.57 -40.37
N ASN A 467 -16.27 -1.37 -40.97
CA ASN A 467 -17.09 -1.03 -42.13
C ASN A 467 -18.46 -1.74 -42.04
N ASP A 468 -19.27 -1.65 -43.10
CA ASP A 468 -20.61 -2.23 -43.25
C ASP A 468 -20.67 -3.76 -43.40
N GLU A 469 -19.52 -4.43 -43.54
CA GLU A 469 -19.42 -5.89 -43.55
C GLU A 469 -19.37 -6.49 -42.12
N PHE A 470 -19.11 -5.66 -41.12
CA PHE A 470 -19.09 -6.11 -39.70
C PHE A 470 -20.49 -6.31 -39.16
N SER A 471 -20.65 -7.23 -38.21
CA SER A 471 -21.84 -7.41 -37.40
C SER A 471 -21.55 -7.12 -35.93
N LEU A 472 -22.59 -6.80 -35.15
CA LEU A 472 -22.47 -6.70 -33.70
C LEU A 472 -22.13 -8.10 -33.14
N LYS A 473 -21.10 -8.16 -32.30
CA LYS A 473 -20.73 -9.37 -31.57
C LYS A 473 -21.24 -9.32 -30.13
N GLU A 474 -21.09 -8.16 -29.49
CA GLU A 474 -21.36 -8.00 -28.09
C GLU A 474 -21.65 -6.53 -27.75
N LEU A 475 -22.69 -6.27 -26.98
CA LEU A 475 -22.97 -4.99 -26.36
C LEU A 475 -23.31 -5.26 -24.89
N THR A 476 -22.43 -4.84 -23.98
CA THR A 476 -22.55 -5.19 -22.57
C THR A 476 -22.46 -3.98 -21.66
N GLU A 477 -23.07 -4.09 -20.48
CA GLU A 477 -22.89 -3.17 -19.36
C GLU A 477 -22.69 -3.98 -18.08
N GLN A 478 -21.62 -3.66 -17.36
CA GLN A 478 -21.27 -4.23 -16.07
C GLN A 478 -21.32 -3.18 -14.98
N GLN A 479 -21.83 -3.59 -13.82
CA GLN A 479 -21.73 -2.85 -12.56
C GLN A 479 -21.02 -3.73 -11.54
N GLU A 480 -20.09 -3.17 -10.77
CA GLU A 480 -19.34 -3.92 -9.75
C GLU A 480 -19.20 -3.10 -8.47
N ASP A 481 -19.45 -3.72 -7.35
CA ASP A 481 -19.23 -3.17 -6.00
C ASP A 481 -18.47 -4.19 -5.14
N ILE A 482 -17.30 -3.78 -4.66
CA ILE A 482 -16.46 -4.62 -3.79
C ILE A 482 -16.18 -3.85 -2.51
N LYS A 483 -16.36 -4.50 -1.36
CA LYS A 483 -16.10 -3.92 -0.04
C LYS A 483 -15.39 -4.91 0.86
N GLU A 484 -14.24 -4.51 1.42
CA GLU A 484 -13.57 -5.26 2.48
C GLU A 484 -13.42 -4.39 3.73
N GLN A 485 -13.75 -4.94 4.90
CA GLN A 485 -13.70 -4.24 6.19
C GLN A 485 -12.97 -5.10 7.22
N ASP A 486 -12.02 -4.49 7.93
CA ASP A 486 -11.26 -5.11 9.00
C ASP A 486 -11.49 -4.36 10.32
N LEU A 487 -11.90 -5.08 11.35
CA LEU A 487 -11.91 -4.62 12.74
C LEU A 487 -10.85 -5.40 13.51
N LYS A 488 -9.91 -4.69 14.10
CA LYS A 488 -8.74 -5.29 14.77
C LYS A 488 -8.59 -4.75 16.19
N PHE A 489 -8.21 -5.64 17.10
CA PHE A 489 -7.72 -5.29 18.41
C PHE A 489 -6.49 -6.11 18.74
N SER A 490 -5.45 -5.48 19.31
CA SER A 490 -4.25 -6.16 19.82
C SER A 490 -3.75 -5.53 21.10
N ALA A 491 -3.15 -6.36 21.97
CA ALA A 491 -2.45 -5.92 23.16
C ALA A 491 -1.13 -6.69 23.29
N ASN A 492 -0.04 -5.97 23.51
CA ASN A 492 1.29 -6.52 23.65
C ASN A 492 1.90 -6.09 24.97
N PHE A 493 2.70 -6.96 25.53
CA PHE A 493 3.38 -6.75 26.80
C PHE A 493 4.87 -7.05 26.65
N LYS A 494 5.71 -6.25 27.30
CA LYS A 494 7.15 -6.41 27.31
C LYS A 494 7.67 -6.27 28.72
N LEU A 495 8.37 -7.29 29.20
CA LEU A 495 9.01 -7.32 30.51
C LEU A 495 10.52 -7.48 30.33
N PRO A 496 11.32 -6.44 30.61
CA PRO A 496 12.77 -6.53 30.64
C PRO A 496 13.27 -7.14 31.95
N PHE A 497 14.34 -7.93 31.88
CA PHE A 497 15.05 -8.51 33.04
C PHE A 497 16.39 -7.77 33.26
N LYS A 498 16.93 -7.84 34.47
CA LYS A 498 18.18 -7.17 34.87
C LYS A 498 19.40 -7.56 34.04
N ASN A 499 19.43 -8.79 33.54
CA ASN A 499 20.51 -9.32 32.70
C ASN A 499 20.43 -8.91 31.21
N GLY A 500 19.53 -8.01 30.85
CA GLY A 500 19.32 -7.56 29.48
C GLY A 500 18.37 -8.43 28.64
N ASN A 501 17.91 -9.56 29.19
CA ASN A 501 16.89 -10.40 28.55
C ASN A 501 15.53 -9.68 28.53
N LYS A 502 14.64 -10.09 27.61
CA LYS A 502 13.31 -9.51 27.46
C LYS A 502 12.30 -10.60 27.17
N LEU A 503 11.19 -10.57 27.88
CA LEU A 503 10.00 -11.37 27.56
C LEU A 503 8.98 -10.48 26.88
N LYS A 504 8.46 -10.90 25.72
CA LYS A 504 7.34 -10.27 25.04
C LYS A 504 6.23 -11.29 24.86
N PHE A 505 5.00 -10.85 25.08
CA PHE A 505 3.81 -11.67 24.83
C PHE A 505 2.63 -10.78 24.47
N GLY A 506 1.67 -11.34 23.75
CA GLY A 506 0.52 -10.55 23.33
C GLY A 506 -0.55 -11.40 22.69
N ALA A 507 -1.68 -10.74 22.45
CA ALA A 507 -2.83 -11.32 21.76
C ALA A 507 -3.39 -10.34 20.74
N LYS A 508 -4.01 -10.90 19.69
CA LYS A 508 -4.61 -10.15 18.60
C LYS A 508 -5.87 -10.85 18.13
N VAL A 509 -6.89 -10.06 17.84
CA VAL A 509 -8.09 -10.51 17.13
C VAL A 509 -8.33 -9.60 15.93
N VAL A 510 -8.63 -10.22 14.80
CA VAL A 510 -9.02 -9.54 13.56
C VAL A 510 -10.33 -10.15 13.08
N ARG A 511 -11.31 -9.32 12.80
CA ARG A 511 -12.54 -9.70 12.13
C ARG A 511 -12.59 -8.98 10.80
N LYS A 512 -12.65 -9.76 9.73
CA LYS A 512 -12.69 -9.32 8.34
C LYS A 512 -14.02 -9.70 7.72
N THR A 513 -14.58 -8.81 6.91
CA THR A 513 -15.70 -9.11 6.02
C THR A 513 -15.37 -8.63 4.62
N LYS A 514 -15.73 -9.42 3.60
CA LYS A 514 -15.57 -9.04 2.21
C LYS A 514 -16.85 -9.39 1.45
N ASP A 515 -17.35 -8.41 0.73
CA ASP A 515 -18.53 -8.51 -0.13
C ASP A 515 -18.09 -8.16 -1.55
N LYS A 516 -18.52 -8.97 -2.54
CA LYS A 516 -18.38 -8.71 -3.97
C LYS A 516 -19.73 -8.92 -4.62
N GLU A 517 -20.21 -7.92 -5.34
CA GLU A 517 -21.45 -7.93 -6.09
C GLU A 517 -21.18 -7.40 -7.50
N VAL A 518 -21.50 -8.20 -8.49
CA VAL A 518 -21.39 -7.91 -9.91
C VAL A 518 -22.75 -8.10 -10.54
N ASP A 519 -23.20 -7.13 -11.31
CA ASP A 519 -24.30 -7.25 -12.25
C ASP A 519 -23.74 -7.11 -13.67
N PHE A 520 -24.01 -8.10 -14.51
CA PHE A 520 -23.55 -8.13 -15.90
C PHE A 520 -24.71 -8.37 -16.84
N TYR A 521 -24.87 -7.48 -17.80
CA TYR A 521 -25.95 -7.54 -18.78
C TYR A 521 -25.42 -7.50 -20.19
N GLU A 522 -25.98 -8.33 -21.05
CA GLU A 522 -25.83 -8.31 -22.51
C GLU A 522 -27.08 -7.73 -23.14
N TYR A 523 -26.90 -6.98 -24.21
CA TYR A 523 -27.97 -6.28 -24.90
C TYR A 523 -27.96 -6.62 -26.39
N SER A 524 -29.15 -6.91 -26.95
CA SER A 524 -29.37 -7.13 -28.37
C SER A 524 -30.25 -6.02 -28.93
N PRO A 525 -29.84 -5.27 -29.94
CA PRO A 525 -30.70 -4.29 -30.59
C PRO A 525 -31.87 -4.99 -31.30
N LEU A 526 -33.08 -4.45 -31.18
CA LEU A 526 -34.28 -4.99 -31.84
C LEU A 526 -34.25 -4.75 -33.36
N ASP A 527 -33.51 -3.73 -33.82
CA ASP A 527 -33.27 -3.45 -35.22
C ASP A 527 -31.74 -3.37 -35.43
N GLU A 528 -31.14 -4.49 -35.81
CA GLU A 528 -29.67 -4.62 -35.96
C GLU A 528 -29.15 -3.76 -37.12
N ASP A 529 -29.89 -3.64 -38.23
CA ASP A 529 -29.47 -2.86 -39.40
C ASP A 529 -29.43 -1.35 -39.07
N ALA A 530 -30.47 -0.85 -38.39
CA ALA A 530 -30.49 0.54 -37.93
C ALA A 530 -29.41 0.79 -36.88
N PHE A 531 -29.15 -0.15 -35.97
CA PHE A 531 -28.09 -0.05 -34.97
C PHE A 531 -26.71 -0.01 -35.63
N MET A 532 -26.43 -0.88 -36.59
CA MET A 532 -25.17 -0.90 -37.33
C MET A 532 -24.96 0.40 -38.12
N THR A 533 -26.00 0.88 -38.82
CA THR A 533 -25.94 2.15 -39.55
C THR A 533 -25.60 3.33 -38.63
N ASN A 534 -26.23 3.40 -37.45
CA ASN A 534 -25.97 4.43 -36.44
C ASN A 534 -24.57 4.29 -35.85
N SER A 535 -24.10 3.06 -35.60
CA SER A 535 -22.76 2.80 -35.07
C SER A 535 -21.66 3.28 -36.03
N LEU A 536 -21.81 2.99 -37.32
CA LEU A 536 -20.87 3.42 -38.35
C LEU A 536 -20.89 4.93 -38.61
N ALA A 537 -22.04 5.59 -38.40
CA ALA A 537 -22.16 7.05 -38.49
C ALA A 537 -21.50 7.78 -37.29
N ASN A 538 -21.23 7.09 -36.17
CA ASN A 538 -20.71 7.64 -34.93
C ASN A 538 -19.35 7.02 -34.54
N THR A 539 -18.45 6.95 -35.50
CA THR A 539 -17.11 6.40 -35.31
C THR A 539 -16.07 7.45 -34.93
N VAL A 540 -14.95 6.99 -34.43
CA VAL A 540 -13.74 7.77 -34.17
C VAL A 540 -12.52 7.08 -34.79
N ASP A 541 -11.69 7.86 -35.44
CA ASP A 541 -10.41 7.39 -35.99
C ASP A 541 -9.32 7.57 -34.93
N GLN A 542 -8.73 6.45 -34.49
CA GLN A 542 -7.64 6.36 -33.52
C GLN A 542 -6.29 6.12 -34.17
N THR A 543 -6.18 6.27 -35.48
CA THR A 543 -4.91 6.14 -36.23
C THR A 543 -3.91 7.18 -35.73
N ASN A 544 -2.76 6.72 -35.23
CA ASN A 544 -1.73 7.60 -34.71
C ASN A 544 -0.37 7.30 -35.35
N LYS A 545 0.17 8.28 -36.07
CA LYS A 545 1.48 8.19 -36.73
C LYS A 545 2.64 7.94 -35.79
N ASN A 546 2.46 8.22 -34.49
CA ASN A 546 3.47 8.03 -33.47
C ASN A 546 3.18 6.80 -32.58
N PHE A 547 2.40 5.83 -33.07
CA PHE A 547 2.11 4.61 -32.31
C PHE A 547 3.39 3.83 -31.99
N MET A 548 3.65 3.61 -30.72
CA MET A 548 4.84 2.90 -30.26
C MET A 548 4.59 1.39 -30.09
N PRO A 549 5.55 0.53 -30.34
CA PRO A 549 6.91 0.84 -30.80
C PRO A 549 7.01 1.05 -32.32
N ASN A 550 7.93 1.92 -32.71
CA ASN A 550 8.42 2.08 -34.07
C ASN A 550 7.36 2.43 -35.15
N ASN A 551 6.17 2.90 -34.78
CA ASN A 551 5.04 3.17 -35.68
C ASN A 551 4.62 1.95 -36.53
N LYS A 552 4.97 0.74 -36.06
CA LYS A 552 4.71 -0.51 -36.79
C LYS A 552 3.24 -0.90 -36.74
N TYR A 553 2.61 -0.62 -35.59
CA TYR A 553 1.20 -0.95 -35.32
C TYR A 553 0.34 0.29 -35.44
N GLN A 554 -0.94 0.09 -35.81
CA GLN A 554 -1.90 1.18 -35.88
C GLN A 554 -3.23 0.75 -35.27
N ALA A 555 -3.77 1.58 -34.39
CA ALA A 555 -5.18 1.57 -34.10
C ALA A 555 -5.96 2.01 -35.35
N GLY A 556 -7.23 1.74 -35.41
CA GLY A 556 -8.06 2.03 -36.60
C GLY A 556 -9.30 2.86 -36.25
N ILE A 557 -10.40 2.52 -36.89
CA ILE A 557 -11.70 3.15 -36.71
C ILE A 557 -12.54 2.32 -35.74
N TYR A 558 -13.17 2.99 -34.76
CA TYR A 558 -13.96 2.39 -33.69
C TYR A 558 -15.28 3.14 -33.52
N ALA A 559 -16.30 2.51 -32.93
CA ALA A 559 -17.44 3.26 -32.39
C ALA A 559 -16.92 4.28 -31.34
N SER A 560 -17.41 5.50 -31.39
CA SER A 560 -16.96 6.53 -30.44
C SER A 560 -17.44 6.23 -29.03
N LYS A 561 -16.67 6.65 -28.03
CA LYS A 561 -17.06 6.53 -26.63
C LYS A 561 -18.32 7.34 -26.30
N GLU A 562 -18.51 8.45 -27.00
CA GLU A 562 -19.68 9.30 -26.88
C GLU A 562 -20.94 8.56 -27.34
N TYR A 563 -20.88 7.88 -28.47
CA TYR A 563 -21.96 7.05 -28.97
C TYR A 563 -22.26 5.89 -28.03
N THR A 564 -21.25 5.08 -27.68
CA THR A 564 -21.38 3.94 -26.77
C THR A 564 -21.96 4.36 -25.41
N GLY A 565 -21.51 5.51 -24.90
CA GLY A 565 -22.01 6.06 -23.64
C GLY A 565 -23.44 6.55 -23.71
N SER A 566 -23.87 7.10 -24.83
CA SER A 566 -25.22 7.69 -25.01
C SER A 566 -26.31 6.66 -25.28
N LEU A 567 -25.99 5.38 -25.50
CA LEU A 567 -26.99 4.34 -25.73
C LEU A 567 -27.92 4.18 -24.53
N ASP A 568 -29.22 4.34 -24.76
CA ASP A 568 -30.24 4.10 -23.74
C ASP A 568 -30.57 2.60 -23.65
N LEU A 569 -29.64 1.85 -23.02
CA LEU A 569 -29.69 0.39 -22.90
C LEU A 569 -30.88 -0.12 -22.05
N ASN A 570 -31.51 0.73 -21.26
CA ASN A 570 -32.71 0.37 -20.50
C ASN A 570 -34.01 0.59 -21.28
N ASN A 571 -33.94 1.07 -22.51
CA ASN A 571 -35.11 1.26 -23.37
C ASN A 571 -35.51 -0.06 -24.06
N ALA A 572 -36.52 -0.74 -23.51
CA ALA A 572 -37.01 -1.99 -24.02
C ALA A 572 -37.66 -1.92 -25.44
N SER A 573 -37.85 -0.70 -25.99
CA SER A 573 -38.28 -0.54 -27.38
C SER A 573 -37.10 -0.53 -28.36
N LEU A 574 -35.87 -0.45 -27.87
CA LEU A 574 -34.64 -0.43 -28.67
C LEU A 574 -33.77 -1.68 -28.46
N PHE A 575 -33.77 -2.20 -27.24
CA PHE A 575 -32.89 -3.30 -26.84
C PHE A 575 -33.61 -4.37 -26.06
N GLU A 576 -33.30 -5.65 -26.36
CA GLU A 576 -33.51 -6.77 -25.48
C GLU A 576 -32.34 -6.82 -24.47
N LYS A 577 -32.64 -7.03 -23.18
CA LYS A 577 -31.69 -7.07 -22.07
C LYS A 577 -31.69 -8.46 -21.44
N GLU A 578 -30.51 -9.07 -21.37
CA GLU A 578 -30.30 -10.36 -20.73
C GLU A 578 -29.26 -10.24 -19.60
N GLN A 579 -29.54 -10.84 -18.44
CA GLN A 579 -28.57 -10.96 -17.36
C GLN A 579 -27.74 -12.22 -17.55
N VAL A 580 -26.44 -12.10 -17.66
CA VAL A 580 -25.51 -13.21 -17.87
C VAL A 580 -25.22 -13.89 -16.54
N GLN A 581 -25.83 -15.06 -16.30
CA GLN A 581 -25.79 -15.76 -15.01
C GLN A 581 -24.40 -16.28 -14.65
N GLU A 582 -23.59 -16.63 -15.64
CA GLU A 582 -22.21 -17.11 -15.47
C GLU A 582 -21.34 -16.07 -14.78
N GLU A 583 -21.52 -14.78 -15.10
CA GLU A 583 -20.76 -13.67 -14.52
C GLU A 583 -21.13 -13.42 -13.05
N LEU A 584 -22.34 -13.81 -12.63
CA LEU A 584 -22.80 -13.68 -11.25
C LEU A 584 -22.20 -14.76 -10.32
N ALA A 585 -21.63 -15.83 -10.87
CA ALA A 585 -21.03 -16.92 -10.08
C ALA A 585 -19.85 -16.45 -9.22
N GLY A 586 -19.24 -15.30 -9.56
CA GLY A 586 -18.19 -14.65 -8.80
C GLY A 586 -18.67 -13.82 -7.61
N ASN A 587 -19.98 -13.64 -7.39
CA ASN A 587 -20.54 -12.88 -6.28
C ASN A 587 -20.42 -13.65 -4.97
N PHE A 588 -19.98 -13.02 -3.91
CA PHE A 588 -19.84 -13.65 -2.61
C PHE A 588 -19.92 -12.66 -1.44
N ASN A 589 -20.30 -13.19 -0.29
CA ASN A 589 -20.13 -12.56 1.02
C ASN A 589 -19.27 -13.47 1.88
N ALA A 590 -18.16 -12.99 2.36
CA ALA A 590 -17.20 -13.77 3.14
C ALA A 590 -16.90 -13.09 4.49
N ARG A 591 -16.70 -13.92 5.53
CA ARG A 591 -16.30 -13.49 6.85
C ARG A 591 -15.19 -14.37 7.38
N GLU A 592 -14.13 -13.73 7.87
CA GLU A 592 -13.01 -14.39 8.53
C GLU A 592 -12.79 -13.78 9.93
N THR A 593 -12.47 -14.62 10.89
CA THR A 593 -12.05 -14.16 12.24
C THR A 593 -10.79 -14.90 12.61
N VAL A 594 -9.71 -14.14 12.81
CA VAL A 594 -8.41 -14.67 13.25
C VAL A 594 -8.14 -14.21 14.66
N THR A 595 -7.93 -15.15 15.58
CA THR A 595 -7.48 -14.90 16.93
C THR A 595 -6.12 -15.53 17.10
N SER A 596 -5.16 -14.78 17.61
CA SER A 596 -3.79 -15.25 17.78
C SER A 596 -3.19 -14.77 19.09
N GLY A 597 -2.24 -15.56 19.60
CA GLY A 597 -1.40 -15.19 20.72
C GLY A 597 0.05 -15.51 20.42
N TYR A 598 0.97 -14.80 21.05
CA TYR A 598 2.40 -15.07 20.90
C TYR A 598 3.16 -14.95 22.22
N LEU A 599 4.27 -15.70 22.28
CA LEU A 599 5.29 -15.58 23.30
C LEU A 599 6.64 -15.48 22.62
N ARG A 600 7.45 -14.49 23.00
CA ARG A 600 8.81 -14.26 22.46
C ARG A 600 9.77 -13.97 23.60
N PHE A 601 10.92 -14.63 23.58
CA PHE A 601 12.00 -14.42 24.53
C PHE A 601 13.28 -14.00 23.80
N ASP A 602 13.76 -12.79 24.10
CA ASP A 602 15.03 -12.26 23.59
C ASP A 602 16.07 -12.46 24.69
N GLN A 603 17.04 -13.35 24.44
CA GLN A 603 18.07 -13.74 25.40
C GLN A 603 19.43 -13.22 24.96
N LYS A 604 20.07 -12.45 25.80
CA LYS A 604 21.45 -12.02 25.63
C LYS A 604 22.39 -13.13 26.08
N LEU A 605 23.03 -13.82 25.14
CA LEU A 605 23.95 -14.94 25.42
C LEU A 605 25.35 -14.44 25.78
N THR A 606 25.81 -13.42 25.04
CA THR A 606 27.11 -12.75 25.30
C THR A 606 26.92 -11.24 25.07
N LYS A 607 27.99 -10.45 25.21
CA LYS A 607 27.96 -9.02 24.87
C LYS A 607 27.64 -8.75 23.38
N ASP A 608 27.96 -9.71 22.50
CA ASP A 608 27.88 -9.58 21.02
C ASP A 608 26.85 -10.53 20.40
N VAL A 609 26.25 -11.44 21.18
CA VAL A 609 25.30 -12.44 20.68
C VAL A 609 23.98 -12.37 21.45
N GLU A 610 22.91 -12.14 20.74
CA GLU A 610 21.53 -12.16 21.23
C GLU A 610 20.74 -13.25 20.47
N LEU A 611 20.01 -14.10 21.22
CA LEU A 611 19.14 -15.14 20.68
C LEU A 611 17.69 -14.73 20.86
N MET A 612 16.93 -14.73 19.77
CA MET A 612 15.48 -14.52 19.78
C MET A 612 14.78 -15.86 19.53
N THR A 613 13.91 -16.26 20.43
CA THR A 613 13.05 -17.43 20.29
C THR A 613 11.59 -17.04 20.53
N GLY A 614 10.65 -17.71 19.89
CA GLY A 614 9.25 -17.42 20.11
C GLY A 614 8.32 -18.36 19.36
N LEU A 615 7.06 -18.33 19.75
CA LEU A 615 5.97 -19.08 19.15
C LEU A 615 4.75 -18.16 19.00
N ARG A 616 4.04 -18.31 17.90
CA ARG A 616 2.73 -17.71 17.64
C ARG A 616 1.73 -18.80 17.27
N ILE A 617 0.54 -18.68 17.84
CA ILE A 617 -0.60 -19.57 17.58
C ILE A 617 -1.75 -18.70 17.07
#